data_5b01ce6c14abce317794381e0988ff37
#
_entry.id   5b01ce6c14abce317794381e0988ff37
#
_cell.length_a   1.000
_cell.length_b   1.000
_cell.length_c   1.000
_cell.angle_alpha   90.00
_cell.angle_beta   90.00
_cell.angle_gamma   90.00
#
_symmetry.space_group_name_H-M   'P 1'
#
loop_
_entity.id
_entity.type
_entity.pdbx_description
1 polymer ?
#
loop_
_entity_poly.entity_id
_entity_poly.type
_entity_poly.pdbx_seq_one_letter_code
_entity_poly.pdbx_strand_id
1 'polypeptide(L)'
;MNLETIQSMWEKDSRIDPDELHTASLVVPTLHAKYYQLFNDLRLLRSKAKKTYQRVYQERYLYYSGKAEPEVYEKDPFPYKVREKDAIQRYLDSDERLSNVELKVEYYDTMIDYIESIIKIVQNRTYQIKNAIEWQKFIRGYD
;
A
#
# COMPACT_ATOMS: atom_id res chain seq x y z
N MET A 1 -0.52 -6.15 -9.39
CA MET A 1 -1.44 -6.36 -8.26
C MET A 1 -2.06 -5.02 -7.85
N ASN A 2 -3.35 -5.00 -7.65
CA ASN A 2 -4.08 -3.80 -7.24
C ASN A 2 -4.89 -4.07 -5.96
N LEU A 3 -5.44 -3.03 -5.37
CA LEU A 3 -6.20 -3.13 -4.11
C LEU A 3 -7.40 -4.06 -4.23
N GLU A 4 -8.13 -4.00 -5.34
CA GLU A 4 -9.30 -4.86 -5.58
C GLU A 4 -8.93 -6.35 -5.59
N THR A 5 -7.79 -6.70 -6.17
CA THR A 5 -7.29 -8.07 -6.19
C THR A 5 -7.01 -8.55 -4.76
N ILE A 6 -6.37 -7.72 -3.94
CA ILE A 6 -6.05 -8.05 -2.55
C ILE A 6 -7.35 -8.21 -1.74
N GLN A 7 -8.31 -7.29 -1.94
CA GLN A 7 -9.61 -7.36 -1.27
C GLN A 7 -10.37 -8.65 -1.64
N SER A 8 -10.35 -9.04 -2.90
CA SER A 8 -10.99 -10.26 -3.36
C SER A 8 -10.34 -11.52 -2.79
N MET A 9 -9.01 -11.53 -2.70
CA MET A 9 -8.26 -12.63 -2.07
C MET A 9 -8.63 -12.75 -0.59
N TRP A 10 -8.65 -11.63 0.14
CA TRP A 10 -8.96 -11.65 1.56
C TRP A 10 -10.42 -12.01 1.82
N GLU A 11 -11.35 -11.59 0.98
CA GLU A 11 -12.74 -11.99 1.09
C GLU A 11 -12.89 -13.52 1.12
N LYS A 12 -12.13 -14.22 0.29
CA LYS A 12 -12.10 -15.69 0.30
C LYS A 12 -11.36 -16.25 1.51
N ASP A 13 -10.17 -15.73 1.77
CA ASP A 13 -9.28 -16.23 2.83
C ASP A 13 -9.79 -15.90 4.24
N SER A 14 -10.65 -14.88 4.37
CA SER A 14 -11.22 -14.50 5.65
C SER A 14 -12.25 -15.48 6.18
N ARG A 15 -12.83 -16.28 5.31
CA ARG A 15 -13.90 -17.21 5.68
C ARG A 15 -13.35 -18.39 6.46
N ILE A 16 -14.04 -18.76 7.53
CA ILE A 16 -13.74 -19.94 8.35
C ILE A 16 -15.00 -20.80 8.36
N ASP A 17 -14.87 -22.05 7.91
CA ASP A 17 -15.95 -23.01 7.98
C ASP A 17 -16.05 -23.52 9.43
N PRO A 18 -17.19 -23.31 10.10
CA PRO A 18 -17.34 -23.76 11.49
C PRO A 18 -17.28 -25.28 11.65
N ASP A 19 -17.48 -26.03 10.56
CA ASP A 19 -17.39 -27.51 10.58
C ASP A 19 -15.97 -28.00 10.31
N GLU A 20 -15.04 -27.12 9.93
CA GLU A 20 -13.66 -27.43 9.56
C GLU A 20 -12.65 -26.59 10.36
N LEU A 21 -12.88 -26.45 11.68
CA LEU A 21 -12.04 -25.60 12.53
C LEU A 21 -10.62 -26.13 12.66
N HIS A 22 -10.44 -27.45 12.66
CA HIS A 22 -9.12 -28.06 12.71
C HIS A 22 -8.30 -27.69 11.46
N THR A 23 -8.89 -27.84 10.28
CA THR A 23 -8.26 -27.44 9.02
C THR A 23 -7.94 -25.96 8.99
N ALA A 24 -8.88 -25.11 9.44
CA ALA A 24 -8.67 -23.67 9.53
C ALA A 24 -7.47 -23.33 10.42
N SER A 25 -7.29 -24.05 11.52
CA SER A 25 -6.14 -23.85 12.42
C SER A 25 -4.81 -24.18 11.74
N LEU A 26 -4.78 -25.24 10.95
CA LEU A 26 -3.56 -25.70 10.29
C LEU A 26 -3.09 -24.78 9.15
N VAL A 27 -3.99 -24.01 8.53
CA VAL A 27 -3.64 -23.11 7.42
C VAL A 27 -3.19 -21.74 7.88
N VAL A 28 -3.27 -21.42 9.16
CA VAL A 28 -2.89 -20.09 9.68
C VAL A 28 -1.47 -19.69 9.31
N PRO A 29 -0.43 -20.53 9.49
CA PRO A 29 0.93 -20.14 9.08
C PRO A 29 1.06 -19.88 7.57
N THR A 30 0.35 -20.64 6.74
CA THR A 30 0.35 -20.47 5.29
C THR A 30 -0.28 -19.12 4.89
N LEU A 31 -1.40 -18.76 5.51
CA LEU A 31 -2.03 -17.45 5.30
C LEU A 31 -1.11 -16.30 5.72
N HIS A 32 -0.49 -16.45 6.88
CA HIS A 32 0.44 -15.43 7.37
C HIS A 32 1.59 -15.23 6.38
N ALA A 33 2.21 -16.31 5.92
CA ALA A 33 3.31 -16.27 4.96
C ALA A 33 2.88 -15.59 3.64
N LYS A 34 1.69 -15.93 3.14
CA LYS A 34 1.13 -15.34 1.91
C LYS A 34 1.00 -13.81 2.02
N TYR A 35 0.35 -13.32 3.06
CA TYR A 35 0.10 -11.89 3.22
C TYR A 35 1.34 -11.12 3.64
N TYR A 36 2.23 -11.74 4.40
CA TYR A 36 3.49 -11.13 4.78
C TYR A 36 4.42 -10.94 3.57
N GLN A 37 4.42 -11.90 2.64
CA GLN A 37 5.16 -11.76 1.38
C GLN A 37 4.63 -10.58 0.55
N LEU A 38 3.31 -10.48 0.42
CA LEU A 38 2.69 -9.33 -0.28
C LEU A 38 3.04 -8.00 0.39
N PHE A 39 3.02 -7.98 1.70
CA PHE A 39 3.40 -6.81 2.50
C PHE A 39 4.83 -6.36 2.15
N ASN A 40 5.76 -7.28 2.14
CA ASN A 40 7.16 -6.98 1.82
C ASN A 40 7.34 -6.55 0.36
N ASP A 41 6.68 -7.21 -0.58
CA ASP A 41 6.75 -6.86 -2.00
C ASP A 41 6.24 -5.43 -2.23
N LEU A 42 5.13 -5.06 -1.60
CA LEU A 42 4.57 -3.72 -1.72
C LEU A 42 5.45 -2.67 -1.06
N ARG A 43 6.08 -2.98 0.07
CA ARG A 43 7.03 -2.08 0.71
C ARG A 43 8.22 -1.78 -0.20
N LEU A 44 8.72 -2.78 -0.91
CA LEU A 44 9.82 -2.60 -1.86
C LEU A 44 9.38 -1.74 -3.06
N LEU A 45 8.18 -1.97 -3.58
CA LEU A 45 7.61 -1.16 -4.65
C LEU A 45 7.38 0.29 -4.20
N ARG A 46 6.91 0.49 -2.98
CA ARG A 46 6.76 1.82 -2.38
C ARG A 46 8.08 2.56 -2.28
N SER A 47 9.12 1.88 -1.82
CA SER A 47 10.47 2.47 -1.74
C SER A 47 10.98 2.92 -3.10
N LYS A 48 10.72 2.12 -4.13
CA LYS A 48 11.05 2.45 -5.52
C LYS A 48 10.28 3.68 -6.03
N ALA A 49 8.99 3.74 -5.72
CA ALA A 49 8.14 4.87 -6.07
C ALA A 49 8.59 6.16 -5.36
N LYS A 50 9.01 6.06 -4.10
CA LYS A 50 9.56 7.20 -3.35
C LYS A 50 10.84 7.76 -3.97
N LYS A 51 11.72 6.89 -4.44
CA LYS A 51 12.93 7.32 -5.14
C LYS A 51 12.60 8.01 -6.47
N THR A 52 11.61 7.48 -7.18
CA THR A 52 11.11 8.13 -8.40
C THR A 52 10.52 9.50 -8.08
N TYR A 53 9.77 9.63 -7.00
CA TYR A 53 9.24 10.91 -6.53
C TYR A 53 10.35 11.92 -6.28
N GLN A 54 11.40 11.53 -5.57
CA GLN A 54 12.53 12.40 -5.27
C GLN A 54 13.22 12.88 -6.55
N ARG A 55 13.39 12.00 -7.53
CA ARG A 55 14.00 12.34 -8.82
C ARG A 55 13.11 13.30 -9.61
N VAL A 56 11.82 13.02 -9.71
CA VAL A 56 10.87 13.88 -10.41
C VAL A 56 10.76 15.23 -9.72
N TYR A 57 10.76 15.25 -8.39
CA TYR A 57 10.77 16.48 -7.61
C TYR A 57 11.97 17.36 -7.98
N GLN A 58 13.16 16.79 -8.03
CA GLN A 58 14.37 17.51 -8.40
C GLN A 58 14.30 18.04 -9.84
N GLU A 59 13.86 17.22 -10.78
CA GLU A 59 13.70 17.62 -12.19
C GLU A 59 12.72 18.79 -12.32
N ARG A 60 11.57 18.70 -11.66
CA ARG A 60 10.54 19.75 -11.74
C ARG A 60 10.95 21.01 -10.99
N TYR A 61 11.67 20.87 -9.88
CA TYR A 61 12.23 22.02 -9.17
C TYR A 61 13.19 22.81 -10.05
N LEU A 62 14.10 22.13 -10.73
CA LEU A 62 15.04 22.76 -11.66
C LEU A 62 14.29 23.42 -12.84
N TYR A 63 13.26 22.75 -13.34
CA TYR A 63 12.45 23.31 -14.42
C TYR A 63 11.80 24.64 -14.02
N TYR A 64 11.10 24.66 -12.89
CA TYR A 64 10.41 25.87 -12.44
C TYR A 64 11.35 26.98 -11.98
N SER A 65 12.56 26.64 -11.55
CA SER A 65 13.56 27.63 -11.15
C SER A 65 14.39 28.17 -12.32
N GLY A 66 14.16 27.69 -13.54
CA GLY A 66 14.87 28.14 -14.73
C GLY A 66 16.25 27.51 -14.91
N LYS A 67 16.57 26.46 -14.17
CA LYS A 67 17.89 25.83 -14.16
C LYS A 67 17.96 24.49 -14.89
N ALA A 68 16.89 24.05 -15.56
CA ALA A 68 16.90 22.85 -16.36
C ALA A 68 17.69 23.05 -17.65
N GLU A 69 18.04 21.94 -18.31
CA GLU A 69 18.75 21.98 -19.59
C GLU A 69 17.92 22.69 -20.67
N PRO A 70 18.57 23.41 -21.61
CA PRO A 70 17.84 24.15 -22.65
C PRO A 70 16.87 23.32 -23.47
N GLU A 71 17.19 22.05 -23.72
CA GLU A 71 16.33 21.14 -24.47
C GLU A 71 14.99 20.90 -23.82
N VAL A 72 14.93 20.95 -22.48
CA VAL A 72 13.68 20.79 -21.73
C VAL A 72 12.73 21.94 -22.04
N TYR A 73 13.25 23.17 -22.11
CA TYR A 73 12.43 24.36 -22.40
C TYR A 73 12.04 24.46 -23.88
N GLU A 74 12.80 23.85 -24.76
CA GLU A 74 12.42 23.74 -26.19
C GLU A 74 11.16 22.90 -26.38
N LYS A 75 11.05 21.82 -25.61
CA LYS A 75 9.90 20.89 -25.68
C LYS A 75 8.72 21.37 -24.85
N ASP A 76 9.00 22.00 -23.73
CA ASP A 76 7.98 22.44 -22.76
C ASP A 76 8.37 23.81 -22.22
N PRO A 77 8.01 24.90 -22.92
CA PRO A 77 8.37 26.25 -22.50
C PRO A 77 7.73 26.64 -21.18
N PHE A 78 8.51 27.30 -20.32
CA PHE A 78 8.03 27.89 -19.08
C PHE A 78 8.32 29.39 -19.12
N PRO A 79 7.32 30.24 -19.45
CA PRO A 79 7.55 31.65 -19.73
C PRO A 79 7.74 32.54 -18.51
N TYR A 80 7.58 31.99 -17.31
CA TYR A 80 7.65 32.75 -16.07
C TYR A 80 9.06 32.70 -15.46
N LYS A 81 9.46 33.80 -14.82
CA LYS A 81 10.69 33.84 -14.04
C LYS A 81 10.33 33.80 -12.55
N VAL A 82 10.55 32.68 -11.93
CA VAL A 82 10.20 32.45 -10.54
C VAL A 82 11.49 32.30 -9.73
N ARG A 83 11.70 33.18 -8.74
CA ARG A 83 12.90 33.21 -7.92
C ARG A 83 12.63 32.84 -6.46
N GLU A 84 11.42 33.09 -5.98
CA GLU A 84 11.04 32.81 -4.60
C GLU A 84 10.66 31.35 -4.42
N LYS A 85 11.14 30.74 -3.33
CA LYS A 85 10.86 29.33 -3.00
C LYS A 85 9.37 29.05 -2.87
N ASP A 86 8.61 29.96 -2.27
CA ASP A 86 7.17 29.78 -2.05
C ASP A 86 6.41 29.73 -3.40
N ALA A 87 6.84 30.52 -4.36
CA ALA A 87 6.24 30.52 -5.70
C ALA A 87 6.59 29.24 -6.46
N ILE A 88 7.83 28.77 -6.37
CA ILE A 88 8.25 27.49 -6.95
C ILE A 88 7.44 26.36 -6.32
N GLN A 89 7.24 26.37 -5.01
CA GLN A 89 6.46 25.35 -4.30
C GLN A 89 5.01 25.28 -4.81
N ARG A 90 4.39 26.39 -5.10
CA ARG A 90 3.03 26.42 -5.66
C ARG A 90 2.96 25.73 -7.02
N TYR A 91 3.96 25.93 -7.89
CA TYR A 91 4.04 25.23 -9.17
C TYR A 91 4.26 23.74 -8.98
N LEU A 92 5.11 23.35 -8.01
CA LEU A 92 5.35 21.95 -7.69
C LEU A 92 4.08 21.26 -7.17
N ASP A 93 3.33 21.94 -6.29
CA ASP A 93 2.10 21.39 -5.71
C ASP A 93 1.03 21.10 -6.77
N SER A 94 1.03 21.84 -7.87
CA SER A 94 0.09 21.66 -8.98
C SER A 94 0.70 20.94 -10.18
N ASP A 95 1.95 20.48 -10.09
CA ASP A 95 2.63 19.79 -11.18
C ASP A 95 2.02 18.40 -11.38
N GLU A 96 1.57 18.11 -12.60
CA GLU A 96 0.89 16.87 -12.91
C GLU A 96 1.82 15.65 -12.82
N ARG A 97 3.06 15.76 -13.28
CA ARG A 97 4.02 14.65 -13.21
C ARG A 97 4.36 14.29 -11.78
N LEU A 98 4.59 15.29 -10.95
CA LEU A 98 4.90 15.11 -9.54
C LEU A 98 3.70 14.54 -8.79
N SER A 99 2.50 15.07 -9.05
CA SER A 99 1.26 14.59 -8.45
C SER A 99 0.98 13.13 -8.79
N ASN A 100 1.24 12.71 -10.02
CA ASN A 100 1.02 11.33 -10.43
C ASN A 100 1.93 10.35 -9.67
N VAL A 101 3.19 10.72 -9.45
CA VAL A 101 4.11 9.88 -8.68
C VAL A 101 3.73 9.87 -7.20
N GLU A 102 3.32 11.01 -6.66
CA GLU A 102 2.84 11.12 -5.28
C GLU A 102 1.63 10.23 -5.04
N LEU A 103 0.64 10.27 -5.94
CA LEU A 103 -0.55 9.41 -5.86
C LEU A 103 -0.18 7.93 -5.92
N LYS A 104 0.85 7.56 -6.66
CA LYS A 104 1.33 6.19 -6.71
C LYS A 104 1.91 5.74 -5.37
N VAL A 105 2.68 6.59 -4.70
CA VAL A 105 3.19 6.31 -3.35
C VAL A 105 2.04 6.14 -2.37
N GLU A 106 1.07 7.03 -2.40
CA GLU A 106 -0.12 6.97 -1.54
C GLU A 106 -0.93 5.69 -1.78
N TYR A 107 -1.04 5.27 -3.03
CA TYR A 107 -1.72 4.03 -3.39
C TYR A 107 -1.02 2.80 -2.78
N TYR A 108 0.31 2.77 -2.85
CA TYR A 108 1.07 1.71 -2.18
C TYR A 108 0.87 1.76 -0.66
N ASP A 109 0.84 2.94 -0.07
CA ASP A 109 0.57 3.08 1.37
C ASP A 109 -0.80 2.51 1.73
N THR A 110 -1.82 2.78 0.93
CA THR A 110 -3.17 2.26 1.16
C THR A 110 -3.19 0.74 1.11
N MET A 111 -2.52 0.14 0.13
CA MET A 111 -2.44 -1.32 0.03
C MET A 111 -1.65 -1.94 1.20
N ILE A 112 -0.55 -1.32 1.60
CA ILE A 112 0.27 -1.77 2.73
C ILE A 112 -0.55 -1.75 4.02
N ASP A 113 -1.28 -0.67 4.28
CA ASP A 113 -2.14 -0.54 5.46
C ASP A 113 -3.23 -1.62 5.49
N TYR A 114 -3.82 -1.88 4.33
CA TYR A 114 -4.83 -2.93 4.20
C TYR A 114 -4.26 -4.31 4.54
N ILE A 115 -3.10 -4.65 3.98
CA ILE A 115 -2.44 -5.94 4.24
C ILE A 115 -1.98 -6.04 5.69
N GLU A 116 -1.47 -4.96 6.27
CA GLU A 116 -1.10 -4.93 7.68
C GLU A 116 -2.29 -5.27 8.59
N SER A 117 -3.46 -4.74 8.26
CA SER A 117 -4.71 -5.07 8.94
C SER A 117 -5.05 -6.56 8.81
N ILE A 118 -4.89 -7.13 7.62
CA ILE A 118 -5.10 -8.57 7.39
C ILE A 118 -4.15 -9.41 8.25
N ILE A 119 -2.88 -9.05 8.28
CA ILE A 119 -1.86 -9.78 9.05
C ILE A 119 -2.24 -9.80 10.53
N LYS A 120 -2.73 -8.69 11.08
CA LYS A 120 -3.19 -8.63 12.46
C LYS A 120 -4.36 -9.56 12.71
N ILE A 121 -5.32 -9.63 11.80
CA ILE A 121 -6.46 -10.55 11.89
C ILE A 121 -5.98 -11.99 11.84
N VAL A 122 -5.06 -12.32 10.93
CA VAL A 122 -4.49 -13.68 10.81
C VAL A 122 -3.75 -14.07 12.09
N GLN A 123 -2.96 -13.16 12.65
CA GLN A 123 -2.27 -13.41 13.94
C GLN A 123 -3.24 -13.70 15.08
N ASN A 124 -4.42 -13.08 15.07
CA ASN A 124 -5.45 -13.28 16.08
C ASN A 124 -6.34 -14.51 15.81
N ARG A 125 -6.16 -15.16 14.68
CA ARG A 125 -7.04 -16.25 14.23
C ARG A 125 -7.00 -17.47 15.18
N THR A 126 -5.86 -17.71 15.82
CA THR A 126 -5.70 -18.79 16.79
C THR A 126 -6.70 -18.62 17.94
N TYR A 127 -6.83 -17.41 18.49
CA TYR A 127 -7.80 -17.12 19.54
C TYR A 127 -9.24 -17.24 19.04
N GLN A 128 -9.50 -16.76 17.85
CA GLN A 128 -10.82 -16.83 17.22
C GLN A 128 -11.28 -18.28 17.06
N ILE A 129 -10.39 -19.14 16.56
CA ILE A 129 -10.68 -20.56 16.36
C ILE A 129 -10.86 -21.26 17.71
N LYS A 130 -10.01 -20.96 18.68
CA LYS A 130 -10.13 -21.50 20.04
C LYS A 130 -11.48 -21.14 20.66
N ASN A 131 -11.89 -19.89 20.55
CA ASN A 131 -13.19 -19.43 21.05
C ASN A 131 -14.36 -20.13 20.35
N ALA A 132 -14.25 -20.33 19.06
CA ALA A 132 -15.28 -21.05 18.28
C ALA A 132 -15.40 -22.52 18.75
N ILE A 133 -14.29 -23.19 19.02
CA ILE A 133 -14.27 -24.57 19.54
C ILE A 133 -14.91 -24.63 20.93
N GLU A 134 -14.57 -23.70 21.82
CA GLU A 134 -15.14 -23.66 23.16
C GLU A 134 -16.65 -23.41 23.14
N TRP A 135 -17.11 -22.51 22.24
CA TRP A 135 -18.52 -22.25 22.05
C TRP A 135 -19.27 -23.51 21.57
N GLN A 136 -18.70 -24.25 20.61
CA GLN A 136 -19.28 -25.50 20.12
C GLN A 136 -19.39 -26.54 21.24
N LYS A 137 -18.35 -26.67 22.09
CA LYS A 137 -18.39 -27.56 23.26
C LYS A 137 -19.51 -27.17 24.22
N PHE A 138 -19.63 -25.88 24.51
CA PHE A 138 -20.66 -25.35 25.40
C PHE A 138 -22.06 -25.68 24.88
N ILE A 139 -22.33 -25.45 23.57
CA ILE A 139 -23.63 -25.74 22.97
C ILE A 139 -23.95 -27.24 23.04
N ARG A 140 -22.94 -28.12 22.86
CA ARG A 140 -23.09 -29.56 22.87
C ARG A 140 -23.12 -30.17 24.29
N GLY A 141 -22.95 -29.34 25.33
CA GLY A 141 -22.93 -29.78 26.71
C GLY A 141 -21.66 -30.46 27.18
N TYR A 142 -20.53 -30.25 26.48
CA TYR A 142 -19.22 -30.72 26.93
C TYR A 142 -18.55 -29.70 27.83
N ASP A 143 -17.89 -30.17 28.87
CA ASP A 143 -17.13 -29.32 29.79
C ASP A 143 -15.74 -28.95 29.23
#